data_2d97d4fe5ae3b7812bc70cac833f69fc
#
_entry.id   2d97d4fe5ae3b7812bc70cac833f69fc
#
_cell.length_a   1.000
_cell.length_b   1.000
_cell.length_c   1.000
_cell.angle_alpha   90.00
_cell.angle_beta   90.00
_cell.angle_gamma   90.00
#
_symmetry.space_group_name_H-M   'P 1'
#
loop_
_entity.id
_entity.type
_entity.pdbx_description
1 polymer ?
#
loop_
_entity_poly.entity_id
_entity_poly.type
_entity_poly.pdbx_seq_one_letter_code
_entity_poly.pdbx_strand_id
1 'polypeptide(L)'
;MKNTLLAPPVTSNIDKKSEEFAKYKSAMLEKLDGIEDLLDFVELGGGMHHHERLAARGKMSVRDRIANFIDPDTPFLEISSLAAYASDYPVCAPVSGRNLASASR
;
A
#
# COMPACT_ATOMS: atom_id res chain seq x y z
N MET A 1 -16.33 -30.78 14.30
CA MET A 1 -15.08 -30.97 15.07
C MET A 1 -14.84 -29.74 15.91
N LYS A 2 -14.75 -29.86 17.22
CA LYS A 2 -14.33 -28.76 18.08
C LYS A 2 -12.83 -28.57 17.86
N ASN A 3 -12.42 -27.42 17.30
CA ASN A 3 -11.00 -27.04 17.24
C ASN A 3 -10.50 -26.88 18.67
N THR A 4 -9.81 -27.90 19.17
CA THR A 4 -9.10 -27.80 20.45
C THR A 4 -7.87 -26.96 20.19
N LEU A 5 -7.88 -25.72 20.67
CA LEU A 5 -6.69 -24.86 20.62
C LEU A 5 -5.58 -25.56 21.40
N LEU A 6 -4.46 -25.83 20.75
CA LEU A 6 -3.29 -26.49 21.37
C LEU A 6 -2.58 -25.59 22.39
N ALA A 7 -2.90 -24.32 22.41
CA ALA A 7 -2.36 -23.34 23.33
C ALA A 7 -3.46 -22.40 23.86
N PRO A 8 -3.36 -21.93 25.11
CA PRO A 8 -4.31 -20.96 25.64
C PRO A 8 -4.25 -19.66 24.84
N PRO A 9 -5.37 -18.93 24.71
CA PRO A 9 -5.38 -17.63 24.04
C PRO A 9 -4.45 -16.66 24.77
N VAL A 10 -3.69 -15.90 24.02
CA VAL A 10 -2.87 -14.81 24.58
C VAL A 10 -3.82 -13.70 25.05
N THR A 11 -3.77 -13.39 26.33
CA THR A 11 -4.52 -12.28 26.91
C THR A 11 -3.64 -11.06 27.06
N SER A 12 -4.20 -9.88 26.80
CA SER A 12 -3.51 -8.60 26.96
C SER A 12 -4.04 -7.87 28.20
N ASN A 13 -3.12 -7.36 29.02
CA ASN A 13 -3.44 -6.53 30.19
C ASN A 13 -3.35 -5.01 29.88
N ILE A 14 -3.39 -4.63 28.60
CA ILE A 14 -3.28 -3.23 28.20
C ILE A 14 -4.53 -2.47 28.62
N ASP A 15 -4.35 -1.38 29.34
CA ASP A 15 -5.41 -0.43 29.66
C ASP A 15 -5.67 0.50 28.47
N LYS A 16 -6.73 0.22 27.71
CA LYS A 16 -7.15 1.01 26.54
C LYS A 16 -7.64 2.42 26.87
N LYS A 17 -7.86 2.73 28.16
CA LYS A 17 -8.32 4.04 28.64
C LYS A 17 -7.17 4.93 29.12
N SER A 18 -5.96 4.41 29.21
CA SER A 18 -4.80 5.18 29.65
C SER A 18 -4.41 6.24 28.62
N GLU A 19 -3.86 7.36 29.11
CA GLU A 19 -3.31 8.41 28.25
C GLU A 19 -2.15 7.92 27.39
N GLU A 20 -1.33 7.03 27.93
CA GLU A 20 -0.24 6.40 27.18
C GLU A 20 -0.75 5.60 25.98
N PHE A 21 -1.82 4.82 26.17
CA PHE A 21 -2.43 4.10 25.08
C PHE A 21 -2.96 5.04 24.00
N ALA A 22 -3.62 6.13 24.40
CA ALA A 22 -4.12 7.14 23.46
C ALA A 22 -2.99 7.79 22.66
N LYS A 23 -1.87 8.12 23.30
CA LYS A 23 -0.67 8.67 22.67
C LYS A 23 -0.05 7.68 21.66
N TYR A 24 0.15 6.42 22.05
CA TYR A 24 0.71 5.42 21.15
C TYR A 24 -0.22 5.08 19.99
N LYS A 25 -1.52 5.06 20.25
CA LYS A 25 -2.53 4.87 19.20
C LYS A 25 -2.47 5.98 18.16
N SER A 26 -2.46 7.25 18.59
CA SER A 26 -2.38 8.38 17.64
C SER A 26 -1.09 8.37 16.83
N ALA A 27 0.05 8.10 17.46
CA ALA A 27 1.34 8.00 16.76
C ALA A 27 1.37 6.82 15.77
N MET A 28 0.71 5.71 16.07
CA MET A 28 0.60 4.58 15.15
C MET A 28 -0.31 4.91 13.97
N LEU A 29 -1.46 5.55 14.22
CA LEU A 29 -2.38 5.95 13.16
C LEU A 29 -1.73 6.94 12.20
N GLU A 30 -0.99 7.93 12.70
CA GLU A 30 -0.22 8.87 11.86
C GLU A 30 0.76 8.14 10.91
N LYS A 31 1.43 7.10 11.41
CA LYS A 31 2.32 6.28 10.57
C LYS A 31 1.56 5.46 9.53
N LEU A 32 0.39 4.95 9.90
CA LEU A 32 -0.45 4.19 8.97
C LEU A 32 -1.01 5.10 7.87
N ASP A 33 -1.49 6.29 8.21
CA ASP A 33 -1.96 7.28 7.25
C ASP A 33 -0.87 7.59 6.21
N GLY A 34 0.38 7.78 6.66
CA GLY A 34 1.52 7.99 5.75
C GLY A 34 1.81 6.80 4.81
N ILE A 35 1.53 5.57 5.26
CA ILE A 35 1.67 4.38 4.41
C ILE A 35 0.50 4.29 3.42
N GLU A 36 -0.71 4.62 3.85
CA GLU A 36 -1.90 4.64 2.98
C GLU A 36 -1.72 5.66 1.86
N ASP A 37 -1.25 6.88 2.16
CA ASP A 37 -0.91 7.89 1.14
C ASP A 37 0.08 7.37 0.09
N LEU A 38 1.08 6.59 0.53
CA LEU A 38 2.06 5.98 -0.37
C LEU A 38 1.44 4.87 -1.24
N LEU A 39 0.55 4.08 -0.69
CA LEU A 39 -0.16 3.03 -1.42
C LEU A 39 -1.08 3.64 -2.47
N ASP A 40 -1.84 4.67 -2.12
CA ASP A 40 -2.69 5.43 -3.04
C ASP A 40 -1.87 6.02 -4.20
N PHE A 41 -0.69 6.57 -3.87
CA PHE A 41 0.22 7.08 -4.89
C PHE A 41 0.73 5.99 -5.84
N VAL A 42 1.06 4.80 -5.32
CA VAL A 42 1.48 3.65 -6.15
C VAL A 42 0.32 3.15 -7.01
N GLU A 43 -0.91 3.22 -6.53
CA GLU A 43 -2.10 2.85 -7.30
C GLU A 43 -2.30 3.69 -8.55
N LEU A 44 -1.88 4.96 -8.53
CA LEU A 44 -1.93 5.82 -9.71
C LEU A 44 -1.06 5.33 -10.87
N GLY A 45 -0.17 4.36 -10.64
CA GLY A 45 0.56 3.63 -11.67
C GLY A 45 1.29 4.49 -12.70
N GLY A 46 1.99 5.55 -12.25
CA GLY A 46 2.74 6.47 -13.11
C GLY A 46 1.97 7.71 -13.55
N GLY A 47 0.71 7.86 -13.12
CA GLY A 47 -0.12 9.04 -13.33
C GLY A 47 -0.79 9.12 -14.71
N MET A 48 -1.67 10.10 -14.85
CA MET A 48 -2.54 10.28 -16.03
C MET A 48 -1.78 10.31 -17.36
N HIS A 49 -0.65 11.00 -17.40
CA HIS A 49 0.15 11.09 -18.63
C HIS A 49 0.60 9.71 -19.17
N HIS A 50 0.94 8.79 -18.28
CA HIS A 50 1.28 7.43 -18.69
C HIS A 50 0.08 6.63 -19.16
N HIS A 51 -1.07 6.81 -18.50
CA HIS A 51 -2.33 6.18 -18.90
C HIS A 51 -2.77 6.65 -20.29
N GLU A 52 -2.73 7.96 -20.57
CA GLU A 52 -3.02 8.53 -21.87
C GLU A 52 -2.10 8.01 -22.98
N ARG A 53 -0.80 7.91 -22.68
CA ARG A 53 0.19 7.39 -23.64
C ARG A 53 0.01 5.89 -23.91
N LEU A 54 -0.43 5.12 -22.93
CA LEU A 54 -0.76 3.72 -23.11
C LEU A 54 -2.05 3.57 -23.95
N ALA A 55 -3.09 4.35 -23.62
CA ALA A 55 -4.35 4.35 -24.33
C ALA A 55 -4.16 4.74 -25.81
N ALA A 56 -3.35 5.77 -26.10
CA ALA A 56 -3.02 6.17 -27.47
C ALA A 56 -2.34 5.07 -28.31
N ARG A 57 -1.71 4.08 -27.63
CA ARG A 57 -1.09 2.90 -28.27
C ARG A 57 -2.00 1.66 -28.26
N GLY A 58 -3.27 1.81 -27.87
CA GLY A 58 -4.20 0.68 -27.70
C GLY A 58 -3.81 -0.28 -26.58
N LYS A 59 -3.04 0.19 -25.61
CA LYS A 59 -2.61 -0.58 -24.43
C LYS A 59 -3.34 -0.11 -23.19
N MET A 60 -3.60 -1.02 -22.28
CA MET A 60 -4.18 -0.71 -20.96
C MET A 60 -3.12 -0.69 -19.87
N SER A 61 -3.43 -0.05 -18.75
CA SER A 61 -2.57 -0.04 -17.57
C SER A 61 -2.38 -1.44 -17.00
N VAL A 62 -1.36 -1.62 -16.17
CA VAL A 62 -1.12 -2.91 -15.52
C VAL A 62 -2.29 -3.31 -14.62
N ARG A 63 -2.86 -2.37 -13.88
CA ARG A 63 -3.99 -2.63 -12.99
C ARG A 63 -5.26 -2.98 -13.75
N ASP A 64 -5.57 -2.28 -14.83
CA ASP A 64 -6.69 -2.63 -15.72
C ASP A 64 -6.50 -4.03 -16.31
N ARG A 65 -5.28 -4.37 -16.66
CA ARG A 65 -4.96 -5.70 -17.19
C ARG A 65 -5.18 -6.79 -16.14
N ILE A 66 -4.76 -6.56 -14.90
CA ILE A 66 -5.00 -7.48 -13.78
C ILE A 66 -6.50 -7.61 -13.53
N ALA A 67 -7.22 -6.48 -13.44
CA ALA A 67 -8.67 -6.46 -13.22
C ALA A 67 -9.45 -7.24 -14.30
N ASN A 68 -8.99 -7.20 -15.55
CA ASN A 68 -9.59 -7.97 -16.64
C ASN A 68 -9.17 -9.46 -16.65
N PHE A 69 -8.12 -9.83 -15.91
CA PHE A 69 -7.61 -11.19 -15.88
C PHE A 69 -8.17 -12.01 -14.72
N ILE A 70 -8.44 -11.37 -13.58
CA ILE A 70 -9.02 -12.04 -12.41
C ILE A 70 -10.53 -12.13 -12.53
N ASP A 71 -11.13 -13.12 -11.87
CA ASP A 71 -12.58 -13.22 -11.80
C ASP A 71 -13.19 -12.04 -11.05
N PRO A 72 -14.35 -11.50 -11.50
CA PRO A 72 -15.04 -10.44 -10.78
C PRO A 72 -15.31 -10.83 -9.32
N ASP A 73 -15.21 -9.87 -8.43
CA ASP A 73 -15.48 -10.02 -6.99
C ASP A 73 -14.57 -11.02 -6.24
N THR A 74 -13.47 -11.44 -6.85
CA THR A 74 -12.46 -12.24 -6.15
C THR A 74 -11.46 -11.35 -5.43
N PRO A 75 -11.06 -11.71 -4.19
CA PRO A 75 -10.05 -10.95 -3.47
C PRO A 75 -8.69 -11.09 -4.17
N PHE A 76 -8.04 -9.94 -4.43
CA PHE A 76 -6.69 -9.87 -4.95
C PHE A 76 -5.76 -9.23 -3.92
N LEU A 77 -4.70 -9.92 -3.53
CA LEU A 77 -3.69 -9.39 -2.63
C LEU A 77 -2.42 -9.06 -3.41
N GLU A 78 -2.13 -7.78 -3.55
CA GLU A 78 -0.86 -7.31 -4.08
C GLU A 78 0.23 -7.44 -3.01
N ILE A 79 1.31 -8.15 -3.33
CA ILE A 79 2.45 -8.33 -2.43
C ILE A 79 3.55 -7.36 -2.84
N SER A 80 4.15 -6.68 -1.84
CA SER A 80 5.28 -5.77 -2.03
C SER A 80 4.98 -4.57 -2.93
N SER A 81 3.81 -3.96 -2.79
CA SER A 81 3.37 -2.78 -3.55
C SER A 81 4.38 -1.61 -3.47
N LEU A 82 5.13 -1.52 -2.37
CA LEU A 82 6.18 -0.51 -2.14
C LEU A 82 7.60 -1.01 -2.45
N ALA A 83 7.74 -2.12 -3.16
CA ALA A 83 9.05 -2.65 -3.53
C ALA A 83 9.87 -1.60 -4.28
N ALA A 84 11.14 -1.45 -3.90
CA ALA A 84 12.06 -0.44 -4.41
C ALA A 84 11.65 1.03 -4.15
N TYR A 85 10.66 1.29 -3.29
CA TYR A 85 10.37 2.64 -2.83
C TYR A 85 11.61 3.27 -2.16
N ALA A 86 11.89 4.53 -2.48
CA ALA A 86 13.06 5.27 -1.99
C ALA A 86 14.44 4.62 -2.29
N SER A 87 14.50 3.69 -3.23
CA SER A 87 15.77 3.14 -3.72
C SER A 87 16.30 3.94 -4.91
N ASP A 88 17.58 3.73 -5.24
CA ASP A 88 18.22 4.33 -6.43
C ASP A 88 17.72 3.70 -7.75
N TYR A 89 16.92 2.64 -7.66
CA TYR A 89 16.35 1.96 -8.82
C TYR A 89 14.96 2.52 -9.15
N PRO A 90 14.76 3.18 -10.29
CA PRO A 90 13.48 3.80 -10.65
C PRO A 90 12.42 2.79 -11.10
N VAL A 91 12.65 1.48 -10.94
CA VAL A 91 11.85 0.42 -11.57
C VAL A 91 10.43 0.32 -11.01
N CYS A 92 10.21 0.74 -9.78
CA CYS A 92 8.91 0.69 -9.12
C CYS A 92 8.47 2.04 -8.54
N ALA A 93 9.30 3.08 -8.69
CA ALA A 93 8.80 4.41 -8.47
C ALA A 93 7.71 4.68 -9.51
N PRO A 94 6.54 5.17 -9.12
CA PRO A 94 5.62 5.73 -10.10
C PRO A 94 6.44 6.70 -10.92
N VAL A 95 6.41 6.53 -12.22
CA VAL A 95 7.32 7.17 -13.19
C VAL A 95 7.04 8.66 -13.34
N SER A 96 6.80 9.35 -12.28
CA SER A 96 6.97 10.78 -12.20
C SER A 96 8.36 11.02 -11.62
N GLY A 97 9.37 11.01 -12.45
CA GLY A 97 10.79 11.15 -12.15
C GLY A 97 11.23 12.25 -11.17
N ARG A 98 10.55 12.33 -10.07
CA ARG A 98 10.94 13.13 -8.91
C ARG A 98 10.87 12.23 -7.70
N ASN A 99 12.02 11.74 -7.31
CA ASN A 99 12.22 11.18 -5.99
C ASN A 99 11.71 12.20 -4.97
N LEU A 100 10.72 11.81 -4.18
CA LEU A 100 10.30 12.59 -3.01
C LEU A 100 11.49 12.88 -2.06
N ALA A 101 12.56 12.11 -2.15
CA ALA A 101 13.80 12.32 -1.42
C ALA A 101 14.61 13.55 -1.88
N SER A 102 14.35 14.13 -3.04
CA SER A 102 15.05 15.34 -3.52
C SER A 102 14.35 16.67 -3.18
N ALA A 103 13.20 16.62 -2.51
CA ALA A 103 12.45 17.81 -2.12
C ALA A 103 12.90 18.40 -0.75
N SER A 104 13.92 17.81 -0.11
CA SER A 104 14.51 18.31 1.13
C SER A 104 15.99 18.67 0.94
N ARG A 105 16.25 19.68 0.11
CA ARG A 105 17.47 20.49 0.16
C ARG A 105 17.10 21.94 -0.08
#